data_ee4658b500fbc14275a6acc7a6d9d265
#
_entry.id   ee4658b500fbc14275a6acc7a6d9d265
#
_cell.length_a   1.000
_cell.length_b   1.000
_cell.length_c   1.000
_cell.angle_alpha   90.00
_cell.angle_beta   90.00
_cell.angle_gamma   90.00
#
_symmetry.space_group_name_H-M   'P 1'
#
loop_
_entity.id
_entity.type
_entity.pdbx_description
1 polymer ?
#
loop_
_entity_poly.entity_id
_entity_poly.type
_entity_poly.pdbx_seq_one_letter_code
_entity_poly.pdbx_strand_id
1 'polypeptide(L)'
;MTKVKSDTMVQMPDDYWLSVGLDHRSLGQTITERLRDQILINQLKPGERLIADDLALTFGVSRSMIREALLLLATEGFINIIPRKGTFVTQMSAKQANDLFEVRLLLEGQVASIVAERRTDENLRDLRETADRGIAAALAGNVDQLPALNTRFHNLLADTADNDYLTETLSRLSNIIQWVYSRRIIERSTDSWKEHLRIVDAIEQMDPNAAKAAAHDHITRAWAAYQQPAG
;
A
#
# COMPACT_ATOMS: atom_id res chain seq x y z
N MET A 1 36.81 8.07 -27.27
CA MET A 1 36.80 8.76 -25.96
C MET A 1 35.56 9.65 -25.92
N THR A 2 34.45 9.12 -25.40
CA THR A 2 33.19 9.86 -25.29
C THR A 2 32.88 9.94 -23.79
N LYS A 3 32.99 11.16 -23.23
CA LYS A 3 32.67 11.46 -21.84
C LYS A 3 31.19 11.23 -21.59
N VAL A 4 30.85 10.27 -20.72
CA VAL A 4 29.54 10.14 -20.12
C VAL A 4 29.41 11.26 -19.09
N LYS A 5 28.42 12.13 -19.28
CA LYS A 5 28.06 13.21 -18.35
C LYS A 5 27.52 12.59 -17.06
N SER A 6 28.26 12.78 -15.97
CA SER A 6 27.78 12.65 -14.61
C SER A 6 27.08 13.95 -14.23
N ASP A 7 25.77 14.00 -14.26
CA ASP A 7 25.03 15.07 -13.62
C ASP A 7 23.62 14.56 -13.29
N THR A 8 23.43 14.12 -12.07
CA THR A 8 22.32 14.44 -11.16
C THR A 8 22.54 13.70 -9.82
N MET A 9 23.64 13.98 -9.15
CA MET A 9 23.69 13.72 -7.71
C MET A 9 22.81 14.78 -7.03
N VAL A 10 21.65 14.38 -6.52
CA VAL A 10 20.91 15.19 -5.54
C VAL A 10 21.81 15.27 -4.31
N GLN A 11 22.44 16.41 -4.09
CA GLN A 11 23.18 16.71 -2.87
C GLN A 11 22.18 16.77 -1.72
N MET A 12 22.22 15.76 -0.85
CA MET A 12 21.46 15.74 0.40
C MET A 12 22.20 16.61 1.43
N PRO A 13 21.49 17.38 2.28
CA PRO A 13 22.11 18.15 3.36
C PRO A 13 22.92 17.24 4.29
N ASP A 14 24.06 17.70 4.80
CA ASP A 14 24.96 16.94 5.69
C ASP A 14 24.33 16.51 7.02
N ASP A 15 23.27 17.19 7.46
CA ASP A 15 22.50 16.91 8.67
C ASP A 15 21.44 15.80 8.48
N TYR A 16 21.17 15.38 7.24
CA TYR A 16 20.21 14.31 6.95
C TYR A 16 20.64 12.94 7.55
N TRP A 17 21.94 12.68 7.65
CA TRP A 17 22.47 11.43 8.20
C TRP A 17 22.50 11.42 9.73
N LEU A 18 22.56 12.59 10.37
CA LEU A 18 22.55 12.73 11.83
C LEU A 18 21.16 12.50 12.43
N SER A 19 20.10 12.71 11.66
CA SER A 19 18.72 12.46 12.10
C SER A 19 18.33 10.97 12.15
N VAL A 20 19.05 10.10 11.42
CA VAL A 20 18.77 8.64 11.36
C VAL A 20 19.05 7.94 12.70
N GLY A 21 19.91 8.51 13.56
CA GLY A 21 20.19 7.97 14.89
C GLY A 21 19.16 8.30 15.97
N LEU A 22 18.20 9.19 15.68
CA LEU A 22 17.14 9.62 16.60
C LEU A 22 15.80 8.92 16.32
N ASP A 23 15.62 8.37 15.12
CA ASP A 23 14.49 7.51 14.77
C ASP A 23 14.94 6.06 15.02
N HIS A 24 14.29 5.32 15.92
CA HIS A 24 14.62 3.93 16.28
C HIS A 24 14.45 2.92 15.12
N ARG A 25 14.33 3.39 13.88
CA ARG A 25 14.25 2.57 12.66
C ARG A 25 15.65 2.17 12.19
N SER A 26 15.81 0.89 11.85
CA SER A 26 17.08 0.44 11.25
C SER A 26 17.26 1.09 9.87
N LEU A 27 18.51 1.35 9.48
CA LEU A 27 18.80 1.89 8.13
C LEU A 27 18.23 0.97 7.02
N GLY A 28 18.18 -0.35 7.28
CA GLY A 28 17.52 -1.31 6.38
C GLY A 28 16.02 -1.05 6.21
N GLN A 29 15.31 -0.71 7.29
CA GLN A 29 13.89 -0.33 7.22
C GLN A 29 13.69 0.95 6.41
N THR A 30 14.52 1.97 6.61
CA THR A 30 14.48 3.21 5.85
C THR A 30 14.70 2.99 4.35
N ILE A 31 15.65 2.12 3.97
CA ILE A 31 15.88 1.75 2.57
C ILE A 31 14.67 1.01 1.99
N THR A 32 14.10 0.07 2.75
CA THR A 32 12.90 -0.69 2.34
C THR A 32 11.73 0.26 2.07
N GLU A 33 11.46 1.20 2.98
CA GLU A 33 10.40 2.20 2.84
C GLU A 33 10.61 3.05 1.58
N ARG A 34 11.82 3.56 1.36
CA ARG A 34 12.12 4.37 0.17
C ARG A 34 11.99 3.61 -1.14
N LEU A 35 12.46 2.37 -1.20
CA LEU A 35 12.27 1.54 -2.38
C LEU A 35 10.79 1.24 -2.61
N ARG A 36 10.02 0.99 -1.55
CA ARG A 36 8.57 0.82 -1.63
C ARG A 36 7.89 2.05 -2.19
N ASP A 37 8.22 3.24 -1.68
CA ASP A 37 7.69 4.50 -2.17
C ASP A 37 8.00 4.71 -3.66
N GLN A 38 9.24 4.44 -4.09
CA GLN A 38 9.63 4.53 -5.51
C GLN A 38 8.83 3.57 -6.41
N ILE A 39 8.49 2.38 -5.91
CA ILE A 39 7.61 1.43 -6.62
C ILE A 39 6.18 1.98 -6.68
N LEU A 40 5.67 2.49 -5.56
CA LEU A 40 4.31 3.03 -5.46
C LEU A 40 4.07 4.24 -6.37
N ILE A 41 5.05 5.16 -6.45
CA ILE A 41 4.97 6.33 -7.35
C ILE A 41 5.46 6.01 -8.79
N ASN A 42 5.72 4.74 -9.08
CA ASN A 42 6.13 4.23 -10.39
C ASN A 42 7.45 4.81 -10.94
N GLN A 43 8.35 5.24 -10.05
CA GLN A 43 9.74 5.52 -10.42
C GLN A 43 10.48 4.22 -10.76
N LEU A 44 10.26 3.16 -9.97
CA LEU A 44 10.63 1.79 -10.28
C LEU A 44 9.44 1.10 -10.93
N LYS A 45 9.55 0.77 -12.20
CA LYS A 45 8.42 0.30 -13.02
C LYS A 45 8.13 -1.19 -12.82
N PRO A 46 6.87 -1.64 -12.98
CA PRO A 46 6.53 -3.05 -13.00
C PRO A 46 7.40 -3.83 -14.00
N GLY A 47 7.98 -4.94 -13.55
CA GLY A 47 8.88 -5.77 -14.34
C GLY A 47 10.31 -5.23 -14.47
N GLU A 48 10.60 -4.06 -13.91
CA GLU A 48 11.95 -3.49 -13.92
C GLU A 48 12.91 -4.34 -13.07
N ARG A 49 14.12 -4.55 -13.59
CA ARG A 49 15.16 -5.31 -12.91
C ARG A 49 15.87 -4.44 -11.89
N LEU A 50 15.91 -4.89 -10.65
CA LEU A 50 16.62 -4.23 -9.54
C LEU A 50 18.00 -4.85 -9.38
N ILE A 51 19.05 -4.04 -9.58
CA ILE A 51 20.45 -4.46 -9.45
C ILE A 51 20.98 -3.97 -8.10
N ALA A 52 21.29 -4.90 -7.20
CA ALA A 52 21.72 -4.56 -5.84
C ALA A 52 22.98 -3.69 -5.80
N ASP A 53 23.88 -3.84 -6.77
CA ASP A 53 25.11 -3.04 -6.87
C ASP A 53 24.80 -1.58 -7.22
N ASP A 54 23.89 -1.34 -8.16
CA ASP A 54 23.48 -0.01 -8.58
C ASP A 54 22.70 0.71 -7.46
N LEU A 55 21.80 -0.03 -6.78
CA LEU A 55 21.08 0.48 -5.63
C LEU A 55 22.03 0.82 -4.45
N ALA A 56 23.03 -0.02 -4.19
CA ALA A 56 24.03 0.24 -3.15
C ALA A 56 24.81 1.54 -3.41
N LEU A 57 25.17 1.79 -4.66
CA LEU A 57 25.81 3.04 -5.08
C LEU A 57 24.86 4.23 -4.93
N THR A 58 23.60 4.08 -5.36
CA THR A 58 22.60 5.16 -5.31
C THR A 58 22.26 5.56 -3.89
N PHE A 59 22.11 4.59 -2.98
CA PHE A 59 21.77 4.84 -1.58
C PHE A 59 22.99 5.09 -0.68
N GLY A 60 24.21 4.92 -1.18
CA GLY A 60 25.44 5.11 -0.41
C GLY A 60 25.61 4.08 0.72
N VAL A 61 25.11 2.85 0.55
CA VAL A 61 25.09 1.80 1.58
C VAL A 61 25.74 0.51 1.09
N SER A 62 25.92 -0.48 2.00
CA SER A 62 26.47 -1.77 1.63
C SER A 62 25.49 -2.61 0.79
N ARG A 63 26.02 -3.50 -0.07
CA ARG A 63 25.22 -4.47 -0.85
C ARG A 63 24.40 -5.39 0.03
N SER A 64 24.90 -5.72 1.24
CA SER A 64 24.17 -6.58 2.19
C SER A 64 22.89 -5.89 2.69
N MET A 65 22.93 -4.60 2.97
CA MET A 65 21.76 -3.82 3.39
C MET A 65 20.71 -3.73 2.28
N ILE A 66 21.14 -3.51 1.04
CA ILE A 66 20.22 -3.56 -0.11
C ILE A 66 19.58 -4.94 -0.26
N ARG A 67 20.36 -6.03 -0.15
CA ARG A 67 19.80 -7.39 -0.24
C ARG A 67 18.78 -7.67 0.86
N GLU A 68 19.04 -7.21 2.08
CA GLU A 68 18.08 -7.33 3.19
C GLU A 68 16.80 -6.56 2.89
N ALA A 69 16.90 -5.30 2.46
CA ALA A 69 15.73 -4.50 2.05
C ALA A 69 14.95 -5.15 0.90
N LEU A 70 15.65 -5.71 -0.11
CA LEU A 70 15.01 -6.44 -1.20
C LEU A 70 14.33 -7.73 -0.71
N LEU A 71 14.88 -8.45 0.26
CA LEU A 71 14.21 -9.61 0.87
C LEU A 71 12.92 -9.20 1.58
N LEU A 72 12.94 -8.10 2.34
CA LEU A 72 11.73 -7.56 2.99
C LEU A 72 10.67 -7.19 1.96
N LEU A 73 11.03 -6.44 0.91
CA LEU A 73 10.11 -6.10 -0.18
C LEU A 73 9.56 -7.33 -0.91
N ALA A 74 10.34 -8.41 -1.00
CA ALA A 74 9.86 -9.66 -1.57
C ALA A 74 8.82 -10.36 -0.66
N THR A 75 9.02 -10.34 0.66
CA THR A 75 8.00 -10.85 1.60
C THR A 75 6.72 -10.03 1.59
N GLU A 76 6.83 -8.73 1.33
CA GLU A 76 5.71 -7.80 1.18
C GLU A 76 5.04 -7.91 -0.21
N GLY A 77 5.63 -8.62 -1.18
CA GLY A 77 5.07 -8.83 -2.52
C GLY A 77 5.37 -7.71 -3.53
N PHE A 78 6.14 -6.67 -3.17
CA PHE A 78 6.51 -5.59 -4.07
C PHE A 78 7.51 -5.99 -5.15
N ILE A 79 8.30 -7.02 -4.88
CA ILE A 79 9.30 -7.52 -5.84
C ILE A 79 9.30 -9.05 -5.89
N ASN A 80 9.84 -9.58 -6.99
CA ASN A 80 10.02 -11.00 -7.21
C ASN A 80 11.52 -11.31 -7.32
N ILE A 81 12.02 -12.22 -6.48
CA ILE A 81 13.38 -12.75 -6.58
C ILE A 81 13.32 -14.05 -7.37
N ILE A 82 13.77 -14.03 -8.62
CA ILE A 82 13.74 -15.20 -9.52
C ILE A 82 15.13 -15.84 -9.52
N PRO A 83 15.26 -17.10 -9.07
CA PRO A 83 16.54 -17.77 -9.05
C PRO A 83 17.26 -17.71 -10.40
N ARG A 84 18.56 -17.35 -10.39
CA ARG A 84 19.41 -17.20 -11.59
C ARG A 84 19.02 -16.13 -12.59
N LYS A 85 17.87 -15.46 -12.43
CA LYS A 85 17.41 -14.37 -13.31
C LYS A 85 17.61 -12.98 -12.68
N GLY A 86 17.43 -12.88 -11.36
CA GLY A 86 17.59 -11.64 -10.63
C GLY A 86 16.36 -11.22 -9.86
N THR A 87 16.36 -9.96 -9.43
CA THR A 87 15.28 -9.33 -8.68
C THR A 87 14.54 -8.36 -9.59
N PHE A 88 13.22 -8.40 -9.55
CA PHE A 88 12.36 -7.59 -10.43
C PHE A 88 11.21 -6.99 -9.63
N VAL A 89 10.81 -5.77 -9.97
CA VAL A 89 9.55 -5.19 -9.46
C VAL A 89 8.40 -6.10 -9.88
N THR A 90 7.49 -6.39 -8.96
CA THR A 90 6.35 -7.27 -9.25
C THR A 90 5.55 -6.72 -10.42
N GLN A 91 5.15 -7.60 -11.32
CA GLN A 91 4.24 -7.31 -12.41
C GLN A 91 3.10 -8.32 -12.33
N MET A 92 1.89 -7.83 -12.21
CA MET A 92 0.70 -8.65 -12.07
C MET A 92 0.02 -8.83 -13.43
N SER A 93 -0.26 -10.08 -13.78
CA SER A 93 -1.12 -10.38 -14.94
C SER A 93 -2.59 -10.07 -14.62
N ALA A 94 -3.40 -9.88 -15.66
CA ALA A 94 -4.85 -9.69 -15.48
C ALA A 94 -5.50 -10.83 -14.69
N LYS A 95 -5.05 -12.07 -14.92
CA LYS A 95 -5.53 -13.25 -14.15
C LYS A 95 -5.20 -13.10 -12.66
N GLN A 96 -3.95 -12.76 -12.31
CA GLN A 96 -3.55 -12.60 -10.92
C GLN A 96 -4.30 -11.46 -10.23
N ALA A 97 -4.58 -10.37 -10.96
CA ALA A 97 -5.41 -9.29 -10.45
C ALA A 97 -6.82 -9.78 -10.15
N ASN A 98 -7.45 -10.53 -11.07
CA ASN A 98 -8.78 -11.10 -10.85
C ASN A 98 -8.80 -12.04 -9.64
N ASP A 99 -7.84 -12.98 -9.55
CA ASP A 99 -7.72 -13.90 -8.42
C ASP A 99 -7.59 -13.13 -7.08
N LEU A 100 -6.82 -12.04 -7.08
CA LEU A 100 -6.67 -11.17 -5.90
C LEU A 100 -7.98 -10.51 -5.48
N PHE A 101 -8.76 -10.00 -6.45
CA PHE A 101 -10.04 -9.36 -6.17
C PHE A 101 -11.08 -10.34 -5.62
N GLU A 102 -11.11 -11.56 -6.14
CA GLU A 102 -12.00 -12.61 -5.62
C GLU A 102 -11.70 -12.90 -4.14
N VAL A 103 -10.42 -13.01 -3.77
CA VAL A 103 -10.00 -13.20 -2.37
C VAL A 103 -10.37 -11.98 -1.51
N ARG A 104 -10.18 -10.77 -2.00
CA ARG A 104 -10.56 -9.54 -1.30
C ARG A 104 -12.06 -9.48 -0.99
N LEU A 105 -12.89 -9.77 -1.97
CA LEU A 105 -14.34 -9.80 -1.79
C LEU A 105 -14.76 -10.72 -0.64
N LEU A 106 -14.14 -11.91 -0.56
CA LEU A 106 -14.43 -12.88 0.48
C LEU A 106 -13.98 -12.38 1.86
N LEU A 107 -12.74 -11.87 1.96
CA LEU A 107 -12.13 -11.53 3.24
C LEU A 107 -12.58 -10.17 3.77
N GLU A 108 -12.54 -9.11 2.96
CA GLU A 108 -12.83 -7.75 3.43
C GLU A 108 -14.32 -7.56 3.78
N GLY A 109 -15.21 -8.20 3.03
CA GLY A 109 -16.63 -8.23 3.39
C GLY A 109 -16.87 -8.93 4.73
N GLN A 110 -16.18 -10.04 4.98
CA GLN A 110 -16.31 -10.76 6.27
C GLN A 110 -15.70 -9.96 7.41
N VAL A 111 -14.56 -9.30 7.19
CA VAL A 111 -13.94 -8.42 8.19
C VAL A 111 -14.88 -7.29 8.57
N ALA A 112 -15.46 -6.58 7.61
CA ALA A 112 -16.42 -5.49 7.91
C ALA A 112 -17.62 -5.98 8.72
N SER A 113 -18.13 -7.19 8.44
CA SER A 113 -19.18 -7.85 9.22
C SER A 113 -18.77 -8.09 10.67
N ILE A 114 -17.58 -8.65 10.88
CA ILE A 114 -17.03 -8.94 12.23
C ILE A 114 -16.79 -7.63 12.99
N VAL A 115 -16.27 -6.61 12.33
CA VAL A 115 -16.02 -5.30 12.94
C VAL A 115 -17.34 -4.65 13.41
N ALA A 116 -18.42 -4.77 12.64
CA ALA A 116 -19.72 -4.27 13.09
C ALA A 116 -20.24 -4.96 14.36
N GLU A 117 -19.86 -6.21 14.61
CA GLU A 117 -20.21 -6.95 15.83
C GLU A 117 -19.29 -6.63 17.02
N ARG A 118 -17.99 -6.36 16.75
CA ARG A 118 -16.95 -6.32 17.80
C ARG A 118 -16.42 -4.91 18.09
N ARG A 119 -16.78 -3.91 17.29
CA ARG A 119 -16.24 -2.57 17.42
C ARG A 119 -16.40 -2.01 18.84
N THR A 120 -15.42 -1.26 19.29
CA THR A 120 -15.51 -0.36 20.44
C THR A 120 -15.76 1.06 19.96
N ASP A 121 -16.13 1.97 20.87
CA ASP A 121 -16.26 3.39 20.52
C ASP A 121 -14.92 4.03 20.13
N GLU A 122 -13.80 3.48 20.61
CA GLU A 122 -12.45 3.91 20.24
C GLU A 122 -12.11 3.52 18.80
N ASN A 123 -12.26 2.24 18.45
CA ASN A 123 -12.00 1.78 17.07
C ASN A 123 -12.91 2.50 16.06
N LEU A 124 -14.18 2.71 16.41
CA LEU A 124 -15.11 3.45 15.53
C LEU A 124 -14.66 4.88 15.30
N ARG A 125 -14.17 5.58 16.34
CA ARG A 125 -13.64 6.94 16.19
C ARG A 125 -12.43 6.97 15.26
N ASP A 126 -11.49 6.04 15.42
CA ASP A 126 -10.29 5.95 14.58
C ASP A 126 -10.64 5.67 13.12
N LEU A 127 -11.58 4.77 12.87
CA LEU A 127 -12.10 4.47 11.53
C LEU A 127 -12.76 5.70 10.91
N ARG A 128 -13.63 6.38 11.67
CA ARG A 128 -14.33 7.60 11.24
C ARG A 128 -13.34 8.73 10.92
N GLU A 129 -12.42 9.02 11.85
CA GLU A 129 -11.38 10.04 11.64
C GLU A 129 -10.55 9.76 10.39
N THR A 130 -10.15 8.49 10.19
CA THR A 130 -9.36 8.12 9.02
C THR A 130 -10.15 8.30 7.72
N ALA A 131 -11.43 7.94 7.70
CA ALA A 131 -12.29 8.11 6.53
C ALA A 131 -12.58 9.59 6.24
N ASP A 132 -12.83 10.41 7.28
CA ASP A 132 -13.03 11.86 7.16
C ASP A 132 -11.78 12.59 6.65
N ARG A 133 -10.60 12.20 7.13
CA ARG A 133 -9.33 12.71 6.59
C ARG A 133 -9.12 12.32 5.14
N GLY A 134 -9.48 11.10 4.77
CA GLY A 134 -9.38 10.62 3.39
C GLY A 134 -10.28 11.39 2.43
N ILE A 135 -11.56 11.59 2.79
CA ILE A 135 -12.46 12.38 1.93
C ILE A 135 -12.04 13.86 1.86
N ALA A 136 -11.56 14.44 2.96
CA ALA A 136 -11.05 15.80 2.98
C ALA A 136 -9.82 15.95 2.08
N ALA A 137 -8.85 15.01 2.15
CA ALA A 137 -7.67 14.99 1.29
C ALA A 137 -8.06 14.84 -0.21
N ALA A 138 -9.02 13.96 -0.51
CA ALA A 138 -9.51 13.76 -1.87
C ALA A 138 -10.17 15.02 -2.45
N LEU A 139 -11.02 15.71 -1.67
CA LEU A 139 -11.68 16.94 -2.09
C LEU A 139 -10.69 18.12 -2.23
N ALA A 140 -9.64 18.15 -1.42
CA ALA A 140 -8.59 19.16 -1.50
C ALA A 140 -7.55 18.89 -2.61
N GLY A 141 -7.60 17.72 -3.29
CA GLY A 141 -6.62 17.33 -4.29
C GLY A 141 -5.25 16.93 -3.71
N ASN A 142 -5.18 16.63 -2.41
CA ASN A 142 -3.95 16.19 -1.73
C ASN A 142 -3.68 14.70 -1.98
N VAL A 143 -3.40 14.37 -3.23
CA VAL A 143 -3.30 12.98 -3.72
C VAL A 143 -2.19 12.17 -3.06
N ASP A 144 -1.12 12.81 -2.63
CA ASP A 144 0.04 12.13 -2.02
C ASP A 144 -0.29 11.47 -0.67
N GLN A 145 -1.33 11.94 0.03
CA GLN A 145 -1.77 11.39 1.31
C GLN A 145 -2.70 10.18 1.16
N LEU A 146 -3.36 10.04 0.01
CA LEU A 146 -4.43 9.06 -0.19
C LEU A 146 -3.97 7.60 -0.06
N PRO A 147 -2.81 7.18 -0.60
CA PRO A 147 -2.35 5.79 -0.46
C PRO A 147 -2.13 5.39 1.01
N ALA A 148 -1.48 6.25 1.80
CA ALA A 148 -1.20 5.98 3.21
C ALA A 148 -2.50 5.94 4.04
N LEU A 149 -3.44 6.86 3.80
CA LEU A 149 -4.75 6.87 4.45
C LEU A 149 -5.57 5.63 4.09
N ASN A 150 -5.56 5.21 2.83
CA ASN A 150 -6.25 3.99 2.39
C ASN A 150 -5.70 2.74 3.09
N THR A 151 -4.38 2.60 3.13
CA THR A 151 -3.74 1.49 3.85
C THR A 151 -4.10 1.52 5.33
N ARG A 152 -4.04 2.69 5.98
CA ARG A 152 -4.43 2.84 7.38
C ARG A 152 -5.87 2.42 7.63
N PHE A 153 -6.81 2.82 6.76
CA PHE A 153 -8.23 2.46 6.90
C PHE A 153 -8.44 0.94 6.87
N HIS A 154 -7.88 0.26 5.88
CA HIS A 154 -8.02 -1.20 5.76
C HIS A 154 -7.30 -1.96 6.88
N ASN A 155 -6.15 -1.47 7.37
CA ASN A 155 -5.46 -2.06 8.50
C ASN A 155 -6.28 -1.90 9.79
N LEU A 156 -6.85 -0.71 10.05
CA LEU A 156 -7.74 -0.49 11.20
C LEU A 156 -8.96 -1.43 11.18
N LEU A 157 -9.55 -1.67 10.01
CA LEU A 157 -10.63 -2.67 9.89
C LEU A 157 -10.13 -4.07 10.25
N ALA A 158 -8.98 -4.49 9.73
CA ALA A 158 -8.42 -5.81 10.01
C ALA A 158 -8.07 -5.98 11.50
N ASP A 159 -7.43 -4.98 12.11
CA ASP A 159 -7.04 -5.00 13.52
C ASP A 159 -8.28 -5.01 14.44
N THR A 160 -9.32 -4.23 14.10
CA THR A 160 -10.59 -4.19 14.86
C THR A 160 -11.36 -5.52 14.79
N ALA A 161 -11.15 -6.33 13.74
CA ALA A 161 -11.76 -7.66 13.65
C ALA A 161 -11.23 -8.63 14.72
N ASP A 162 -10.12 -8.30 15.39
CA ASP A 162 -9.48 -9.09 16.46
C ASP A 162 -9.30 -10.56 16.04
N ASN A 163 -8.64 -10.76 14.89
CA ASN A 163 -8.31 -12.06 14.33
C ASN A 163 -6.95 -12.00 13.62
N ASP A 164 -5.91 -12.49 14.30
CA ASP A 164 -4.52 -12.42 13.86
C ASP A 164 -4.32 -12.99 12.43
N TYR A 165 -4.99 -14.09 12.09
CA TYR A 165 -4.87 -14.70 10.75
C TYR A 165 -5.49 -13.84 9.65
N LEU A 166 -6.62 -13.19 9.92
CA LEU A 166 -7.23 -12.23 8.98
C LEU A 166 -6.35 -11.00 8.83
N THR A 167 -5.86 -10.45 9.93
CA THR A 167 -4.97 -9.27 9.94
C THR A 167 -3.69 -9.55 9.15
N GLU A 168 -3.00 -10.67 9.40
CA GLU A 168 -1.79 -11.03 8.67
C GLU A 168 -2.06 -11.23 7.18
N THR A 169 -3.14 -11.95 6.83
CA THR A 169 -3.51 -12.24 5.44
C THR A 169 -3.85 -10.94 4.70
N LEU A 170 -4.67 -10.08 5.28
CA LEU A 170 -5.08 -8.82 4.66
C LEU A 170 -3.94 -7.80 4.57
N SER A 171 -3.04 -7.75 5.55
CA SER A 171 -1.86 -6.88 5.50
C SER A 171 -0.99 -7.20 4.28
N ARG A 172 -0.74 -8.48 4.01
CA ARG A 172 0.00 -8.92 2.81
C ARG A 172 -0.72 -8.54 1.52
N LEU A 173 -2.05 -8.70 1.47
CA LEU A 173 -2.86 -8.33 0.31
C LEU A 173 -2.90 -6.81 0.14
N SER A 174 -3.04 -6.03 1.22
CA SER A 174 -3.13 -4.57 1.18
C SER A 174 -1.90 -3.93 0.53
N ASN A 175 -0.71 -4.44 0.80
CA ASN A 175 0.53 -3.96 0.18
C ASN A 175 0.52 -4.16 -1.35
N ILE A 176 0.09 -5.34 -1.81
CA ILE A 176 -0.03 -5.65 -3.24
C ILE A 176 -1.11 -4.78 -3.88
N ILE A 177 -2.22 -4.58 -3.18
CA ILE A 177 -3.34 -3.75 -3.62
C ILE A 177 -2.92 -2.28 -3.73
N GLN A 178 -2.25 -1.75 -2.73
CA GLN A 178 -1.74 -0.38 -2.75
C GLN A 178 -0.90 -0.12 -4.00
N TRP A 179 -0.04 -1.07 -4.35
CA TRP A 179 0.78 -0.98 -5.54
C TRP A 179 -0.03 -1.05 -6.85
N VAL A 180 -0.98 -1.98 -6.96
CA VAL A 180 -1.86 -2.14 -8.14
C VAL A 180 -2.75 -0.90 -8.34
N TYR A 181 -3.21 -0.30 -7.23
CA TYR A 181 -4.15 0.81 -7.22
C TYR A 181 -3.55 2.20 -7.22
N SER A 182 -2.26 2.35 -6.88
CA SER A 182 -1.64 3.67 -6.72
C SER A 182 -1.90 4.62 -7.90
N ARG A 183 -2.03 4.08 -9.10
CA ARG A 183 -2.37 4.85 -10.30
C ARG A 183 -3.84 5.23 -10.44
N ARG A 184 -4.77 4.48 -9.82
CA ARG A 184 -6.23 4.67 -9.98
C ARG A 184 -6.92 5.18 -8.73
N ILE A 185 -6.25 5.10 -7.59
CA ILE A 185 -6.73 5.72 -6.36
C ILE A 185 -7.00 7.21 -6.59
N ILE A 186 -6.15 7.89 -7.35
CA ILE A 186 -6.27 9.32 -7.67
C ILE A 186 -7.55 9.60 -8.48
N GLU A 187 -7.82 8.82 -9.52
CA GLU A 187 -8.98 9.02 -10.42
C GLU A 187 -10.32 8.78 -9.72
N ARG A 188 -10.37 7.87 -8.75
CA ARG A 188 -11.56 7.49 -7.99
C ARG A 188 -11.59 8.00 -6.56
N SER A 189 -10.63 8.82 -6.15
CA SER A 189 -10.38 9.13 -4.74
C SER A 189 -11.64 9.55 -3.98
N THR A 190 -12.37 10.53 -4.48
CA THR A 190 -13.58 11.04 -3.81
C THR A 190 -14.67 9.96 -3.66
N ASP A 191 -14.92 9.16 -4.69
CA ASP A 191 -15.95 8.12 -4.64
C ASP A 191 -15.52 6.95 -3.74
N SER A 192 -14.26 6.56 -3.79
CA SER A 192 -13.69 5.53 -2.91
C SER A 192 -13.83 5.92 -1.44
N TRP A 193 -13.55 7.19 -1.08
CA TRP A 193 -13.68 7.65 0.30
C TRP A 193 -15.14 7.79 0.76
N LYS A 194 -16.08 8.12 -0.13
CA LYS A 194 -17.53 8.01 0.16
C LYS A 194 -17.97 6.57 0.41
N GLU A 195 -17.34 5.62 -0.29
CA GLU A 195 -17.56 4.19 -0.06
C GLU A 195 -17.04 3.74 1.31
N HIS A 196 -15.85 4.18 1.72
CA HIS A 196 -15.30 3.94 3.06
C HIS A 196 -16.23 4.51 4.16
N LEU A 197 -16.73 5.74 3.99
CA LEU A 197 -17.71 6.31 4.93
C LEU A 197 -18.96 5.44 5.08
N ARG A 198 -19.51 4.88 3.98
CA ARG A 198 -20.64 3.96 4.06
C ARG A 198 -20.35 2.68 4.84
N ILE A 199 -19.12 2.16 4.73
CA ILE A 199 -18.68 1.02 5.56
C ILE A 199 -18.69 1.42 7.04
N VAL A 200 -18.12 2.59 7.37
CA VAL A 200 -18.09 3.10 8.75
C VAL A 200 -19.49 3.36 9.29
N ASP A 201 -20.41 3.91 8.47
CA ASP A 201 -21.80 4.15 8.86
C ASP A 201 -22.53 2.83 9.23
N ALA A 202 -22.32 1.77 8.46
CA ALA A 202 -22.89 0.47 8.75
C ALA A 202 -22.28 -0.17 10.03
N ILE A 203 -20.98 0.00 10.24
CA ILE A 203 -20.29 -0.43 11.46
C ILE A 203 -20.81 0.34 12.68
N GLU A 204 -21.03 1.64 12.56
CA GLU A 204 -21.59 2.47 13.63
C GLU A 204 -22.98 2.01 14.04
N GLN A 205 -23.80 1.62 13.06
CA GLN A 205 -25.16 1.08 13.28
C GLN A 205 -25.15 -0.35 13.82
N MET A 206 -23.99 -0.98 13.98
CA MET A 206 -23.83 -2.38 14.40
C MET A 206 -24.63 -3.33 13.49
N ASP A 207 -24.64 -3.07 12.18
CA ASP A 207 -25.29 -3.92 11.18
C ASP A 207 -24.23 -4.71 10.36
N PRO A 208 -23.96 -5.98 10.73
CA PRO A 208 -22.97 -6.83 10.07
C PRO A 208 -23.27 -7.07 8.59
N ASN A 209 -24.56 -7.17 8.24
CA ASN A 209 -24.97 -7.42 6.86
C ASN A 209 -24.79 -6.18 5.98
N ALA A 210 -25.16 -5.01 6.49
CA ALA A 210 -24.95 -3.75 5.80
C ALA A 210 -23.44 -3.44 5.66
N ALA A 211 -22.63 -3.68 6.69
CA ALA A 211 -21.17 -3.49 6.65
C ALA A 211 -20.54 -4.42 5.61
N LYS A 212 -20.90 -5.70 5.57
CA LYS A 212 -20.47 -6.65 4.55
C LYS A 212 -20.85 -6.20 3.15
N ALA A 213 -22.10 -5.78 2.94
CA ALA A 213 -22.59 -5.33 1.65
C ALA A 213 -21.86 -4.06 1.17
N ALA A 214 -21.62 -3.09 2.07
CA ALA A 214 -20.89 -1.86 1.76
C ALA A 214 -19.43 -2.15 1.36
N ALA A 215 -18.74 -3.05 2.08
CA ALA A 215 -17.39 -3.47 1.73
C ALA A 215 -17.34 -4.21 0.38
N HIS A 216 -18.31 -5.09 0.09
CA HIS A 216 -18.43 -5.75 -1.22
C HIS A 216 -18.64 -4.75 -2.36
N ASP A 217 -19.51 -3.75 -2.17
CA ASP A 217 -19.74 -2.70 -3.18
C ASP A 217 -18.45 -1.91 -3.45
N HIS A 218 -17.74 -1.52 -2.40
CA HIS A 218 -16.45 -0.84 -2.50
C HIS A 218 -15.43 -1.64 -3.33
N ILE A 219 -15.22 -2.92 -3.00
CA ILE A 219 -14.27 -3.79 -3.71
C ILE A 219 -14.70 -4.02 -5.17
N THR A 220 -15.98 -4.23 -5.42
CA THR A 220 -16.52 -4.44 -6.76
C THR A 220 -16.31 -3.21 -7.66
N ARG A 221 -16.56 -2.01 -7.13
CA ARG A 221 -16.32 -0.75 -7.86
C ARG A 221 -14.83 -0.50 -8.09
N ALA A 222 -14.01 -0.85 -7.10
CA ALA A 222 -12.57 -0.79 -7.23
C ALA A 222 -12.07 -1.73 -8.34
N TRP A 223 -12.57 -2.95 -8.41
CA TRP A 223 -12.25 -3.91 -9.48
C TRP A 223 -12.71 -3.41 -10.86
N ALA A 224 -13.96 -2.95 -10.99
CA ALA A 224 -14.45 -2.39 -12.24
C ALA A 224 -13.58 -1.25 -12.77
N ALA A 225 -13.10 -0.37 -11.88
CA ALA A 225 -12.18 0.69 -12.27
C ALA A 225 -10.80 0.15 -12.71
N TYR A 226 -10.30 -0.91 -12.07
CA TYR A 226 -9.02 -1.52 -12.45
C TYR A 226 -9.07 -2.15 -13.86
N GLN A 227 -10.21 -2.69 -14.27
CA GLN A 227 -10.37 -3.33 -15.58
C GLN A 227 -10.45 -2.35 -16.75
N GLN A 228 -10.68 -1.07 -16.49
CA GLN A 228 -10.71 -0.06 -17.56
C GLN A 228 -9.28 0.21 -18.07
N PRO A 229 -9.07 0.42 -19.38
CA PRO A 229 -7.77 0.82 -19.89
C PRO A 229 -7.33 2.13 -19.24
N ALA A 230 -6.03 2.26 -18.96
CA ALA A 230 -5.48 3.55 -18.55
C ALA A 230 -5.63 4.54 -19.71
N GLY A 231 -6.33 5.64 -19.46
CA GLY A 231 -6.47 6.73 -20.42
C GLY A 231 -5.13 7.42 -20.72
#